data_ad39d8e42e0fbe71ff1cc5ba9211e9d4
#
_entry.id   ad39d8e42e0fbe71ff1cc5ba9211e9d4
#
_cell.length_a   1.000
_cell.length_b   1.000
_cell.length_c   1.000
_cell.angle_alpha   90.00
_cell.angle_beta   90.00
_cell.angle_gamma   90.00
#
_symmetry.space_group_name_H-M   'P 1'
#
loop_
_entity.id
_entity.type
_entity.pdbx_description
1 polymer ?
#
loop_
_entity_poly.entity_id
_entity_poly.type
_entity_poly.pdbx_seq_one_letter_code
_entity_poly.pdbx_strand_id
1 'polypeptide(L)'
;MPADDSDSAPRQTRSHLQQLLGQRGWHPRHDLGQNFLVDVNLVEFVVRSAELTERDVVLEVGTGSGGMTTFMAEQAGRVVSIEIDPRMAELAGKTTARFTNVRIHNIDALHSKNRLADELLA
;
A
#
# COMPACT_ATOMS: atom_id res chain seq x y z
N MET A 1 -25.06 -0.87 -16.12
CA MET A 1 -25.18 -0.35 -14.76
C MET A 1 -23.79 -0.15 -14.18
N PRO A 2 -23.49 1.02 -13.66
CA PRO A 2 -22.24 1.18 -12.96
C PRO A 2 -22.21 0.24 -11.76
N ALA A 3 -21.09 -0.45 -11.54
CA ALA A 3 -20.88 -1.25 -10.36
C ALA A 3 -21.02 -0.36 -9.12
N ASP A 4 -21.63 -0.90 -8.07
CA ASP A 4 -21.68 -0.21 -6.79
C ASP A 4 -20.24 -0.05 -6.28
N ASP A 5 -19.74 1.17 -6.29
CA ASP A 5 -18.40 1.50 -5.84
C ASP A 5 -18.23 1.42 -4.30
N SER A 6 -19.30 1.04 -3.57
CA SER A 6 -19.26 0.97 -2.11
C SER A 6 -18.21 -0.02 -1.58
N ASP A 7 -17.81 -0.99 -2.40
CA ASP A 7 -16.87 -2.05 -2.04
C ASP A 7 -15.46 -1.83 -2.63
N SER A 8 -15.26 -0.77 -3.42
CA SER A 8 -13.96 -0.47 -3.99
C SER A 8 -13.03 0.20 -2.96
N ALA A 9 -11.73 0.00 -3.11
CA ALA A 9 -10.74 0.64 -2.26
C ALA A 9 -10.82 2.16 -2.36
N PRO A 10 -10.68 2.90 -1.24
CA PRO A 10 -10.69 4.36 -1.29
C PRO A 10 -9.50 4.85 -2.12
N ARG A 11 -9.78 5.74 -3.06
CA ARG A 11 -8.75 6.32 -3.92
C ARG A 11 -8.04 7.46 -3.21
N GLN A 12 -6.73 7.41 -3.19
CA GLN A 12 -5.90 8.46 -2.64
C GLN A 12 -5.45 9.41 -3.75
N THR A 13 -6.12 10.54 -3.90
CA THR A 13 -5.67 11.63 -4.75
C THR A 13 -4.60 12.45 -4.03
N ARG A 14 -3.88 13.29 -4.78
CA ARG A 14 -2.91 14.22 -4.18
C ARG A 14 -3.56 15.08 -3.10
N SER A 15 -4.73 15.66 -3.39
CA SER A 15 -5.44 16.53 -2.45
C SER A 15 -5.88 15.77 -1.19
N HIS A 16 -6.41 14.58 -1.37
CA HIS A 16 -6.83 13.73 -0.25
C HIS A 16 -5.64 13.34 0.62
N LEU A 17 -4.54 12.94 0.00
CA LEU A 17 -3.32 12.57 0.71
C LEU A 17 -2.73 13.76 1.47
N GLN A 18 -2.66 14.94 0.85
CA GLN A 18 -2.19 16.15 1.51
C GLN A 18 -3.07 16.50 2.72
N GLN A 19 -4.39 16.32 2.60
CA GLN A 19 -5.32 16.56 3.69
C GLN A 19 -5.08 15.58 4.85
N LEU A 20 -4.95 14.30 4.57
CA LEU A 20 -4.67 13.29 5.58
C LEU A 20 -3.36 13.55 6.33
N LEU A 21 -2.32 13.86 5.59
CA LEU A 21 -0.99 14.13 6.18
C LEU A 21 -0.97 15.46 6.93
N GLY A 22 -1.64 16.49 6.40
CA GLY A 22 -1.75 17.79 7.05
C GLY A 22 -2.48 17.72 8.37
N GLN A 23 -3.54 16.93 8.49
CA GLN A 23 -4.27 16.69 9.73
C GLN A 23 -3.39 16.07 10.82
N ARG A 24 -2.36 15.34 10.43
CA ARG A 24 -1.38 14.71 11.33
C ARG A 24 -0.14 15.57 11.56
N GLY A 25 -0.05 16.77 10.96
CA GLY A 25 1.12 17.63 11.02
C GLY A 25 2.36 16.97 10.39
N TRP A 26 2.17 16.15 9.36
CA TRP A 26 3.22 15.32 8.81
C TRP A 26 3.59 15.78 7.40
N HIS A 27 4.89 15.75 7.12
CA HIS A 27 5.45 16.08 5.81
C HIS A 27 6.33 14.94 5.31
N PRO A 28 6.44 14.73 3.97
CA PRO A 28 7.31 13.71 3.42
C PRO A 28 8.75 13.87 3.88
N ARG A 29 9.40 12.75 4.18
CA ARG A 29 10.81 12.70 4.56
C ARG A 29 11.62 12.15 3.40
N HIS A 30 12.32 13.02 2.69
CA HIS A 30 13.16 12.64 1.55
C HIS A 30 14.34 11.75 1.95
N ASP A 31 14.83 11.87 3.18
CA ASP A 31 15.90 11.03 3.74
C ASP A 31 15.48 9.55 3.87
N LEU A 32 14.17 9.27 3.93
CA LEU A 32 13.61 7.92 3.92
C LEU A 32 13.10 7.50 2.52
N GLY A 33 13.40 8.29 1.48
CA GLY A 33 12.96 7.99 0.12
C GLY A 33 11.45 8.12 -0.08
N GLN A 34 10.80 8.98 0.68
CA GLN A 34 9.35 9.17 0.61
C GLN A 34 8.96 10.05 -0.58
N ASN A 35 8.73 9.41 -1.71
CA ASN A 35 8.10 10.02 -2.88
C ASN A 35 6.73 9.37 -3.06
N PHE A 36 5.67 10.13 -2.77
CA PHE A 36 4.33 9.59 -2.89
C PHE A 36 3.89 9.54 -4.35
N LEU A 37 3.49 8.35 -4.79
CA LEU A 37 2.85 8.17 -6.08
C LEU A 37 1.38 8.59 -5.92
N VAL A 38 1.09 9.88 -6.17
CA VAL A 38 -0.22 10.48 -5.89
C VAL A 38 -1.13 10.56 -7.11
N ASP A 39 -0.65 10.23 -8.29
CA ASP A 39 -1.48 10.14 -9.49
C ASP A 39 -2.24 8.81 -9.48
N VAL A 40 -3.51 8.87 -9.15
CA VAL A 40 -4.39 7.70 -9.04
C VAL A 40 -4.47 6.92 -10.35
N ASN A 41 -4.49 7.61 -11.49
CA ASN A 41 -4.56 6.96 -12.79
C ASN A 41 -3.29 6.18 -13.10
N LEU A 42 -2.14 6.75 -12.73
CA LEU A 42 -0.86 6.08 -12.90
C LEU A 42 -0.74 4.86 -11.99
N VAL A 43 -1.15 4.97 -10.73
CA VAL A 43 -1.17 3.85 -9.77
C VAL A 43 -2.04 2.72 -10.30
N GLU A 44 -3.23 3.04 -10.75
CA GLU A 44 -4.16 2.06 -11.31
C GLU A 44 -3.58 1.39 -12.57
N PHE A 45 -2.94 2.16 -13.45
CA PHE A 45 -2.27 1.64 -14.63
C PHE A 45 -1.15 0.66 -14.27
N VAL A 46 -0.31 1.01 -13.31
CA VAL A 46 0.80 0.15 -12.86
C VAL A 46 0.26 -1.17 -12.32
N VAL A 47 -0.75 -1.12 -11.47
CA VAL A 47 -1.35 -2.32 -10.87
C VAL A 47 -2.01 -3.19 -11.94
N ARG A 48 -2.75 -2.60 -12.89
CA ARG A 48 -3.35 -3.35 -14.01
C ARG A 48 -2.29 -4.01 -14.89
N SER A 49 -1.17 -3.31 -15.11
CA SER A 49 -0.08 -3.84 -15.95
C SER A 49 0.58 -5.08 -15.35
N ALA A 50 0.48 -5.28 -14.04
CA ALA A 50 0.99 -6.47 -13.37
C ALA A 50 0.12 -7.71 -13.61
N GLU A 51 -1.11 -7.54 -14.08
CA GLU A 51 -2.06 -8.64 -14.36
C GLU A 51 -2.22 -9.60 -13.18
N LEU A 52 -2.42 -9.02 -12.00
CA LEU A 52 -2.54 -9.79 -10.76
C LEU A 52 -3.80 -10.66 -10.74
N THR A 53 -3.68 -11.84 -10.17
CA THR A 53 -4.79 -12.76 -9.93
C THR A 53 -4.85 -13.13 -8.46
N GLU A 54 -5.94 -13.77 -8.04
CA GLU A 54 -6.13 -14.27 -6.68
C GLU A 54 -5.11 -15.35 -6.27
N ARG A 55 -4.32 -15.85 -7.20
CA ARG A 55 -3.23 -16.82 -6.95
C ARG A 55 -1.90 -16.14 -6.65
N ASP A 56 -1.82 -14.84 -6.85
CA ASP A 56 -0.59 -14.10 -6.69
C ASP A 56 -0.39 -13.63 -5.26
N VAL A 57 0.86 -13.68 -4.81
CA VAL A 57 1.33 -13.04 -3.59
C VAL A 57 2.22 -11.88 -4.01
N VAL A 58 1.85 -10.69 -3.62
CA VAL A 58 2.59 -9.47 -3.96
C VAL A 58 3.45 -9.04 -2.79
N LEU A 59 4.71 -8.77 -3.05
CA LEU A 59 5.60 -8.09 -2.11
C LEU A 59 5.72 -6.63 -2.53
N GLU A 60 5.29 -5.74 -1.66
CA GLU A 60 5.44 -4.30 -1.83
C GLU A 60 6.51 -3.80 -0.87
N VAL A 61 7.52 -3.11 -1.40
CA VAL A 61 8.56 -2.47 -0.58
C VAL A 61 8.34 -0.96 -0.64
N GLY A 62 8.05 -0.37 0.51
CA GLY A 62 7.67 1.03 0.58
C GLY A 62 6.16 1.20 0.41
N THR A 63 5.41 0.88 1.46
CA THR A 63 3.93 0.94 1.46
C THR A 63 3.40 2.37 1.26
N GLY A 64 4.13 3.34 1.78
CA GLY A 64 3.66 4.72 1.84
C GLY A 64 2.35 4.80 2.62
N SER A 65 1.39 5.55 2.08
CA SER A 65 0.06 5.70 2.69
C SER A 65 -0.88 4.51 2.47
N GLY A 66 -0.46 3.52 1.68
CA GLY A 66 -1.28 2.35 1.35
C GLY A 66 -2.14 2.50 0.10
N GLY A 67 -1.94 3.58 -0.67
CA GLY A 67 -2.74 3.83 -1.88
C GLY A 67 -2.61 2.75 -2.94
N MET A 68 -1.39 2.37 -3.31
CA MET A 68 -1.15 1.29 -4.26
C MET A 68 -1.54 -0.07 -3.65
N THR A 69 -1.30 -0.24 -2.36
CA THR A 69 -1.63 -1.47 -1.63
C THR A 69 -3.11 -1.83 -1.79
N THR A 70 -4.00 -0.84 -1.68
CA THR A 70 -5.44 -1.07 -1.83
C THR A 70 -5.81 -1.58 -3.22
N PHE A 71 -5.23 -1.03 -4.28
CA PHE A 71 -5.47 -1.51 -5.64
C PHE A 71 -4.97 -2.95 -5.84
N MET A 72 -3.79 -3.26 -5.30
CA MET A 72 -3.24 -4.61 -5.40
C MET A 72 -4.07 -5.61 -4.59
N ALA A 73 -4.55 -5.21 -3.41
CA ALA A 73 -5.36 -6.07 -2.56
C ALA A 73 -6.69 -6.46 -3.19
N GLU A 74 -7.24 -5.62 -4.07
CA GLU A 74 -8.47 -5.94 -4.80
C GLU A 74 -8.29 -7.09 -5.80
N GLN A 75 -7.07 -7.33 -6.26
CA GLN A 75 -6.78 -8.26 -7.36
C GLN A 75 -5.95 -9.45 -6.92
N ALA A 76 -5.00 -9.27 -6.03
CA ALA A 76 -4.11 -10.33 -5.57
C ALA A 76 -4.74 -11.20 -4.50
N GLY A 77 -4.24 -12.41 -4.34
CA GLY A 77 -4.64 -13.28 -3.25
C GLY A 77 -4.08 -12.80 -1.91
N ARG A 78 -2.90 -12.22 -1.91
CA ARG A 78 -2.23 -11.72 -0.71
C ARG A 78 -1.28 -10.59 -1.07
N VAL A 79 -1.23 -9.58 -0.22
CA VAL A 79 -0.24 -8.49 -0.31
C VAL A 79 0.55 -8.45 0.99
N VAL A 80 1.86 -8.60 0.88
CA VAL A 80 2.81 -8.41 1.99
C VAL A 80 3.54 -7.10 1.73
N SER A 81 3.38 -6.15 2.61
CA SER A 81 3.88 -4.80 2.41
C SER A 81 4.84 -4.40 3.54
N ILE A 82 5.88 -3.69 3.18
CA ILE A 82 6.93 -3.31 4.10
C ILE A 82 7.10 -1.81 4.08
N GLU A 83 7.12 -1.22 5.27
CA GLU A 83 7.31 0.21 5.44
C GLU A 83 8.26 0.48 6.60
N ILE A 84 9.33 1.22 6.32
CA ILE A 84 10.33 1.55 7.33
C ILE A 84 9.87 2.66 8.27
N ASP A 85 9.03 3.59 7.79
CA ASP A 85 8.51 4.69 8.61
C ASP A 85 7.29 4.21 9.42
N PRO A 86 7.36 4.21 10.76
CA PRO A 86 6.25 3.71 11.59
C PRO A 86 4.97 4.53 11.45
N ARG A 87 5.08 5.83 11.13
CA ARG A 87 3.89 6.67 10.93
C ARG A 87 3.17 6.32 9.64
N MET A 88 3.92 6.03 8.58
CA MET A 88 3.34 5.60 7.30
C MET A 88 2.77 4.19 7.42
N ALA A 89 3.45 3.29 8.13
CA ALA A 89 2.93 1.95 8.37
C ALA A 89 1.60 1.99 9.12
N GLU A 90 1.47 2.87 10.11
CA GLU A 90 0.20 3.07 10.83
C GLU A 90 -0.90 3.59 9.89
N LEU A 91 -0.59 4.60 9.09
CA LEU A 91 -1.55 5.16 8.14
C LEU A 91 -1.99 4.12 7.12
N ALA A 92 -1.04 3.38 6.56
CA ALA A 92 -1.33 2.31 5.61
C ALA A 92 -2.19 1.21 6.24
N GLY A 93 -1.95 0.87 7.50
CA GLY A 93 -2.78 -0.06 8.26
C GLY A 93 -4.23 0.37 8.33
N LYS A 94 -4.48 1.66 8.54
CA LYS A 94 -5.83 2.22 8.55
C LYS A 94 -6.45 2.24 7.15
N THR A 95 -5.68 2.63 6.15
CA THR A 95 -6.14 2.68 4.75
C THR A 95 -6.56 1.30 4.24
N THR A 96 -5.86 0.24 4.67
CA THR A 96 -6.09 -1.12 4.20
C THR A 96 -6.88 -1.99 5.18
N ALA A 97 -7.42 -1.42 6.25
CA ALA A 97 -8.05 -2.17 7.36
C ALA A 97 -9.19 -3.09 6.93
N ARG A 98 -9.91 -2.77 5.85
CA ARG A 98 -11.02 -3.59 5.33
C ARG A 98 -10.55 -4.85 4.61
N PHE A 99 -9.27 -4.92 4.22
CA PHE A 99 -8.74 -6.06 3.48
C PHE A 99 -8.19 -7.11 4.44
N THR A 100 -8.64 -8.35 4.28
CA THR A 100 -8.14 -9.49 5.07
C THR A 100 -6.88 -10.11 4.49
N ASN A 101 -6.53 -9.74 3.25
CA ASN A 101 -5.40 -10.30 2.51
C ASN A 101 -4.16 -9.39 2.51
N VAL A 102 -4.14 -8.35 3.34
CA VAL A 102 -3.00 -7.42 3.45
C VAL A 102 -2.28 -7.62 4.78
N ARG A 103 -0.96 -7.69 4.72
CA ARG A 103 -0.06 -7.68 5.87
C ARG A 103 0.95 -6.56 5.70
N ILE A 104 1.01 -5.66 6.69
CA ILE A 104 1.97 -4.55 6.67
C ILE A 104 2.96 -4.76 7.80
N HIS A 105 4.24 -4.75 7.45
CA HIS A 105 5.35 -4.89 8.39
C HIS A 105 6.14 -3.60 8.48
N ASN A 106 6.26 -3.05 9.68
CA ASN A 106 7.12 -1.90 9.93
C ASN A 106 8.54 -2.38 10.22
N ILE A 107 9.27 -2.70 9.16
CA ILE A 107 10.64 -3.21 9.22
C ILE A 107 11.45 -2.65 8.06
N ASP A 108 12.78 -2.76 8.18
CA ASP A 108 13.69 -2.51 7.07
C ASP A 108 13.84 -3.80 6.25
N ALA A 109 13.45 -3.75 4.98
CA ALA A 109 13.50 -4.89 4.07
C ALA A 109 14.91 -5.47 3.93
N LEU A 110 15.93 -4.60 3.94
CA LEU A 110 17.32 -5.02 3.76
C LEU A 110 17.87 -5.78 4.98
N HIS A 111 17.39 -5.44 6.18
CA HIS A 111 17.80 -6.09 7.43
C HIS A 111 16.92 -7.30 7.80
N SER A 112 15.83 -7.52 7.08
CA SER A 112 14.80 -8.50 7.46
C SER A 112 14.52 -9.52 6.35
N LYS A 113 15.46 -9.73 5.44
CA LYS A 113 15.27 -10.60 4.26
C LYS A 113 14.85 -12.02 4.61
N ASN A 114 15.38 -12.61 5.68
CA ASN A 114 15.01 -13.96 6.09
C ASN A 114 13.58 -14.03 6.62
N ARG A 115 13.18 -13.03 7.39
CA ARG A 115 11.81 -12.91 7.89
C ARG A 115 10.80 -12.74 6.76
N LEU A 116 11.18 -11.99 5.71
CA LEU A 116 10.36 -11.83 4.52
C LEU A 116 10.21 -13.13 3.76
N ALA A 117 11.29 -13.90 3.60
CA ALA A 117 11.23 -15.20 2.95
C ALA A 117 10.25 -16.13 3.69
N ASP A 118 10.31 -16.18 5.00
CA ASP A 118 9.39 -16.97 5.82
C ASP A 118 7.94 -16.52 5.64
N GLU A 119 7.70 -15.20 5.63
CA GLU A 119 6.36 -14.62 5.47
C GLU A 119 5.78 -14.91 4.08
N LEU A 120 6.59 -14.86 3.03
CA LEU A 120 6.17 -15.12 1.67
C LEU A 120 5.92 -16.61 1.40
N LEU A 121 6.64 -17.48 2.08
CA LEU A 121 6.52 -18.93 1.92
C LEU A 121 5.45 -19.54 2.81
N ALA A 122 5.03 -18.80 3.80
CA ALA A 122 3.93 -19.23 4.66
C ALA A 122 2.59 -19.07 3.95
#